data_7664b7fbd6f0c9fe3dcee45e9d44c921
#
_entry.id   7664b7fbd6f0c9fe3dcee45e9d44c921
#
_cell.length_a   1.000
_cell.length_b   1.000
_cell.length_c   1.000
_cell.angle_alpha   90.00
_cell.angle_beta   90.00
_cell.angle_gamma   90.00
#
_symmetry.space_group_name_H-M   'P 1'
#
loop_
_entity.id
_entity.type
_entity.pdbx_description
1 polymer ?
#
loop_
_entity_poly.entity_id
_entity_poly.type
_entity_poly.pdbx_seq_one_letter_code
_entity_poly.pdbx_strand_id
1 'polypeptide(L)'
;MRVKYPNIERINAMKVTSAQANKILSKLKDDLAYVLTKEVQSKVFNAAIGEDIEAVRPEYNYAETQTVIADLNAKIRKIKHTINVFNTTTVIPELDITIDEALVLIPQLSKKRNKLNEMKSRLPRTRVNGYRNANIIDYEITNYDIAAVEKDYESVVEQLSKLQTALDLVNGTVTFELDF
;
A
#
# COMPACT_ATOMS: atom_id res chain seq x y z
N MET A 1 -14.74 24.19 -25.42
CA MET A 1 -13.50 24.12 -24.63
C MET A 1 -12.98 22.68 -24.74
N ARG A 2 -11.88 22.43 -25.46
CA ARG A 2 -11.36 21.04 -25.64
C ARG A 2 -10.99 20.43 -24.29
N VAL A 3 -11.53 19.26 -23.99
CA VAL A 3 -11.09 18.47 -22.83
C VAL A 3 -9.60 18.17 -23.00
N LYS A 4 -8.75 18.81 -22.21
CA LYS A 4 -7.32 18.50 -22.18
C LYS A 4 -7.14 17.21 -21.37
N TYR A 5 -6.92 16.10 -22.07
CA TYR A 5 -6.38 14.90 -21.42
C TYR A 5 -4.92 15.18 -20.99
N PRO A 6 -4.45 14.57 -19.92
CA PRO A 6 -3.06 14.71 -19.48
C PRO A 6 -2.11 14.37 -20.63
N ASN A 7 -1.12 15.22 -20.86
CA ASN A 7 -0.12 15.02 -21.90
C ASN A 7 0.73 13.80 -21.53
N ILE A 8 0.50 12.67 -22.23
CA ILE A 8 1.17 11.41 -21.93
C ILE A 8 2.51 11.45 -22.67
N GLU A 9 3.53 12.04 -22.03
CA GLU A 9 4.89 12.03 -22.52
C GLU A 9 5.42 10.59 -22.58
N ARG A 10 6.10 10.26 -23.70
CA ARG A 10 6.91 9.04 -23.77
C ARG A 10 8.09 9.23 -22.83
N ILE A 11 8.09 8.51 -21.72
CA ILE A 11 9.24 8.51 -20.81
C ILE A 11 10.25 7.52 -21.38
N ASN A 12 11.42 8.02 -21.79
CA ASN A 12 12.57 7.19 -22.13
C ASN A 12 13.02 6.41 -20.89
N ALA A 13 13.72 5.28 -21.09
CA ALA A 13 14.30 4.52 -20.00
C ALA A 13 15.03 5.45 -19.01
N MET A 14 14.62 5.41 -17.74
CA MET A 14 15.19 6.27 -16.70
C MET A 14 15.60 5.42 -15.50
N LYS A 15 16.71 5.82 -14.85
CA LYS A 15 17.11 5.23 -13.57
C LYS A 15 16.32 5.87 -12.44
N VAL A 16 15.62 5.07 -11.65
CA VAL A 16 14.78 5.52 -10.53
C VAL A 16 15.00 4.64 -9.31
N THR A 17 14.77 5.22 -8.15
CA THR A 17 14.63 4.44 -6.90
C THR A 17 13.22 3.88 -6.78
N SER A 18 13.01 2.88 -5.91
CA SER A 18 11.68 2.33 -5.62
C SER A 18 10.71 3.44 -5.14
N ALA A 19 11.18 4.37 -4.32
CA ALA A 19 10.40 5.51 -3.85
C ALA A 19 9.95 6.43 -5.01
N GLN A 20 10.83 6.69 -5.98
CA GLN A 20 10.51 7.50 -7.17
C GLN A 20 9.54 6.76 -8.10
N ALA A 21 9.76 5.46 -8.35
CA ALA A 21 8.87 4.65 -9.16
C ALA A 21 7.44 4.59 -8.58
N ASN A 22 7.31 4.48 -7.26
CA ASN A 22 6.01 4.51 -6.59
C ASN A 22 5.31 5.88 -6.71
N LYS A 23 6.04 7.01 -6.70
CA LYS A 23 5.46 8.33 -6.96
C LYS A 23 4.93 8.45 -8.39
N ILE A 24 5.67 7.94 -9.39
CA ILE A 24 5.23 7.90 -10.79
C ILE A 24 3.97 7.03 -10.91
N LEU A 25 3.97 5.86 -10.29
CA LEU A 25 2.82 4.95 -10.27
C LEU A 25 1.58 5.60 -9.64
N SER A 26 1.74 6.34 -8.53
CA SER A 26 0.64 7.08 -7.90
C SER A 26 0.06 8.11 -8.86
N LYS A 27 0.90 8.93 -9.49
CA LYS A 27 0.47 9.93 -10.47
C LYS A 27 -0.33 9.30 -11.61
N LEU A 28 0.13 8.20 -12.20
CA LEU A 28 -0.60 7.52 -13.28
C LEU A 28 -1.96 6.96 -12.82
N LYS A 29 -2.06 6.50 -11.57
CA LYS A 29 -3.34 6.08 -11.00
C LYS A 29 -4.31 7.26 -10.81
N ASP A 30 -3.79 8.41 -10.38
CA ASP A 30 -4.58 9.63 -10.23
C ASP A 30 -5.08 10.14 -11.59
N ASP A 31 -4.20 10.12 -12.63
CA ASP A 31 -4.56 10.46 -14.00
C ASP A 31 -5.65 9.51 -14.55
N LEU A 32 -5.53 8.21 -14.31
CA LEU A 32 -6.55 7.22 -14.69
C LEU A 32 -7.88 7.48 -13.98
N ALA A 33 -7.84 7.74 -12.67
CA ALA A 33 -9.04 8.05 -11.89
C ALA A 33 -9.74 9.33 -12.41
N TYR A 34 -8.97 10.34 -12.79
CA TYR A 34 -9.49 11.55 -13.40
C TYR A 34 -10.21 11.26 -14.73
N VAL A 35 -9.58 10.50 -15.63
CA VAL A 35 -10.17 10.15 -16.94
C VAL A 35 -11.47 9.35 -16.75
N LEU A 36 -11.47 8.34 -15.86
CA LEU A 36 -12.66 7.54 -15.55
C LEU A 36 -13.78 8.38 -14.94
N THR A 37 -13.46 9.34 -14.07
CA THR A 37 -14.46 10.28 -13.51
C THR A 37 -15.07 11.15 -14.58
N LYS A 38 -14.25 11.68 -15.50
CA LYS A 38 -14.72 12.47 -16.64
C LYS A 38 -15.61 11.65 -17.58
N GLU A 39 -15.22 10.41 -17.86
CA GLU A 39 -16.06 9.50 -18.66
C GLU A 39 -17.44 9.30 -18.01
N VAL A 40 -17.49 9.01 -16.71
CA VAL A 40 -18.77 8.83 -15.99
C VAL A 40 -19.64 10.06 -16.08
N GLN A 41 -19.08 11.26 -16.02
CA GLN A 41 -19.82 12.53 -16.09
C GLN A 41 -20.31 12.87 -17.50
N SER A 42 -19.66 12.37 -18.56
CA SER A 42 -19.90 12.81 -19.94
C SER A 42 -20.56 11.75 -20.83
N LYS A 43 -20.48 10.46 -20.47
CA LYS A 43 -20.99 9.35 -21.31
C LYS A 43 -22.52 9.29 -21.39
N VAL A 44 -23.22 9.91 -20.45
CA VAL A 44 -24.69 10.03 -20.41
C VAL A 44 -25.06 11.43 -19.93
N PHE A 45 -26.02 12.06 -20.57
CA PHE A 45 -26.52 13.37 -20.15
C PHE A 45 -28.03 13.43 -20.32
N ASN A 46 -28.68 14.38 -19.65
CA ASN A 46 -30.12 14.59 -19.73
C ASN A 46 -30.41 15.83 -20.60
N ALA A 47 -31.45 15.74 -21.41
CA ALA A 47 -32.01 16.87 -22.13
C ALA A 47 -33.53 16.91 -21.87
N ALA A 48 -34.12 18.10 -21.70
CA ALA A 48 -35.55 18.27 -21.53
C ALA A 48 -36.26 18.07 -22.87
N ILE A 49 -37.58 17.79 -22.81
CA ILE A 49 -38.40 17.71 -24.02
C ILE A 49 -38.43 19.10 -24.70
N GLY A 50 -37.97 19.15 -25.95
CA GLY A 50 -37.91 20.40 -26.73
C GLY A 50 -36.60 21.19 -26.55
N GLU A 51 -35.67 20.71 -25.74
CA GLU A 51 -34.34 21.31 -25.63
C GLU A 51 -33.44 20.87 -26.80
N ASP A 52 -32.59 21.77 -27.26
CA ASP A 52 -31.58 21.41 -28.28
C ASP A 52 -30.53 20.48 -27.66
N ILE A 53 -30.57 19.19 -28.04
CA ILE A 53 -29.69 18.15 -27.54
C ILE A 53 -28.22 18.50 -27.77
N GLU A 54 -27.88 19.12 -28.91
CA GLU A 54 -26.48 19.44 -29.22
C GLU A 54 -25.95 20.60 -28.36
N ALA A 55 -26.85 21.53 -27.95
CA ALA A 55 -26.47 22.63 -27.07
C ALA A 55 -26.10 22.18 -25.64
N VAL A 56 -26.71 21.07 -25.18
CA VAL A 56 -26.49 20.54 -23.81
C VAL A 56 -25.58 19.32 -23.78
N ARG A 57 -25.18 18.80 -24.96
CA ARG A 57 -24.31 17.64 -25.08
C ARG A 57 -22.93 17.93 -24.51
N PRO A 58 -22.45 17.16 -23.49
CA PRO A 58 -21.10 17.28 -23.03
C PRO A 58 -20.08 16.80 -24.09
N GLU A 59 -18.93 17.44 -24.13
CA GLU A 59 -17.85 17.02 -25.02
C GLU A 59 -17.29 15.66 -24.55
N TYR A 60 -17.52 14.62 -25.35
CA TYR A 60 -17.07 13.27 -25.05
C TYR A 60 -16.76 12.51 -26.35
N ASN A 61 -15.56 11.92 -26.39
CA ASN A 61 -15.14 11.04 -27.47
C ASN A 61 -14.81 9.65 -26.88
N TYR A 62 -15.66 8.67 -27.13
CA TYR A 62 -15.50 7.31 -26.63
C TYR A 62 -14.18 6.67 -27.07
N ALA A 63 -13.86 6.70 -28.36
CA ALA A 63 -12.67 6.03 -28.91
C ALA A 63 -11.37 6.61 -28.35
N GLU A 64 -11.27 7.93 -28.26
CA GLU A 64 -10.14 8.64 -27.67
C GLU A 64 -10.01 8.33 -26.17
N THR A 65 -11.11 8.38 -25.43
CA THR A 65 -11.14 8.09 -24.00
C THR A 65 -10.67 6.66 -23.72
N GLN A 66 -11.16 5.65 -24.47
CA GLN A 66 -10.75 4.26 -24.32
C GLN A 66 -9.26 4.06 -24.65
N THR A 67 -8.74 4.78 -25.63
CA THR A 67 -7.31 4.73 -25.98
C THR A 67 -6.46 5.27 -24.83
N VAL A 68 -6.85 6.40 -24.23
CA VAL A 68 -6.14 6.98 -23.07
C VAL A 68 -6.18 6.03 -21.85
N ILE A 69 -7.34 5.45 -21.55
CA ILE A 69 -7.49 4.47 -20.45
C ILE A 69 -6.61 3.25 -20.69
N ALA A 70 -6.59 2.72 -21.91
CA ALA A 70 -5.76 1.55 -22.24
C ALA A 70 -4.27 1.83 -22.10
N ASP A 71 -3.80 3.00 -22.54
CA ASP A 71 -2.40 3.41 -22.43
C ASP A 71 -1.98 3.61 -20.95
N LEU A 72 -2.79 4.32 -20.14
CA LEU A 72 -2.54 4.48 -18.71
C LEU A 72 -2.48 3.14 -18.00
N ASN A 73 -3.41 2.23 -18.29
CA ASN A 73 -3.40 0.88 -17.71
C ASN A 73 -2.17 0.07 -18.12
N ALA A 74 -1.71 0.20 -19.37
CA ALA A 74 -0.50 -0.47 -19.85
C ALA A 74 0.74 0.04 -19.09
N LYS A 75 0.89 1.35 -18.91
CA LYS A 75 1.97 1.97 -18.16
C LYS A 75 1.95 1.56 -16.69
N ILE A 76 0.78 1.62 -16.03
CA ILE A 76 0.61 1.17 -14.64
C ILE A 76 1.03 -0.30 -14.50
N ARG A 77 0.62 -1.17 -15.40
CA ARG A 77 0.97 -2.60 -15.37
C ARG A 77 2.48 -2.80 -15.52
N LYS A 78 3.12 -2.10 -16.46
CA LYS A 78 4.56 -2.19 -16.71
C LYS A 78 5.37 -1.75 -15.49
N ILE A 79 5.04 -0.59 -14.90
CA ILE A 79 5.73 -0.08 -13.70
C ILE A 79 5.57 -1.04 -12.52
N LYS A 80 4.36 -1.54 -12.26
CA LYS A 80 4.13 -2.52 -11.19
C LYS A 80 4.97 -3.77 -11.38
N HIS A 81 5.04 -4.28 -12.61
CA HIS A 81 5.86 -5.45 -12.93
C HIS A 81 7.34 -5.18 -12.64
N THR A 82 7.87 -4.04 -13.10
CA THR A 82 9.27 -3.67 -12.87
C THR A 82 9.60 -3.53 -11.37
N ILE A 83 8.71 -2.89 -10.60
CA ILE A 83 8.86 -2.81 -9.13
C ILE A 83 8.85 -4.21 -8.50
N ASN A 84 7.96 -5.11 -8.93
CA ASN A 84 7.90 -6.47 -8.40
C ASN A 84 9.19 -7.25 -8.70
N VAL A 85 9.72 -7.15 -9.93
CA VAL A 85 11.01 -7.75 -10.29
C VAL A 85 12.13 -7.20 -9.40
N PHE A 86 12.19 -5.87 -9.23
CA PHE A 86 13.15 -5.24 -8.34
C PHE A 86 13.05 -5.78 -6.91
N ASN A 87 11.85 -5.88 -6.35
CA ASN A 87 11.63 -6.36 -4.99
C ASN A 87 12.05 -7.83 -4.79
N THR A 88 11.81 -8.68 -5.79
CA THR A 88 12.14 -10.11 -5.69
C THR A 88 13.61 -10.42 -5.95
N THR A 89 14.34 -9.52 -6.60
CA THR A 89 15.75 -9.73 -6.98
C THR A 89 16.75 -8.93 -6.15
N THR A 90 16.31 -7.87 -5.49
CA THR A 90 17.19 -7.00 -4.69
C THR A 90 17.28 -7.51 -3.26
N VAL A 91 18.49 -7.90 -2.86
CA VAL A 91 18.81 -8.32 -1.49
C VAL A 91 19.11 -7.08 -0.64
N ILE A 92 18.55 -7.03 0.56
CA ILE A 92 18.83 -5.97 1.55
C ILE A 92 20.18 -6.27 2.18
N PRO A 93 21.18 -5.36 2.06
CA PRO A 93 22.48 -5.57 2.70
C PRO A 93 22.35 -5.85 4.20
N GLU A 94 23.24 -6.66 4.75
CA GLU A 94 23.30 -7.05 6.18
C GLU A 94 22.18 -7.96 6.69
N LEU A 95 21.09 -8.14 5.95
CA LEU A 95 19.94 -8.98 6.35
C LEU A 95 19.85 -10.29 5.54
N ASP A 96 20.52 -10.34 4.39
CA ASP A 96 20.54 -11.49 3.46
C ASP A 96 19.14 -12.00 3.05
N ILE A 97 18.18 -11.08 2.99
CA ILE A 97 16.82 -11.33 2.50
C ILE A 97 16.45 -10.32 1.40
N THR A 98 15.57 -10.71 0.50
CA THR A 98 15.06 -9.81 -0.55
C THR A 98 14.11 -8.77 0.02
N ILE A 99 13.88 -7.69 -0.77
CA ILE A 99 12.86 -6.69 -0.42
C ILE A 99 11.49 -7.36 -0.29
N ASP A 100 11.16 -8.31 -1.18
CA ASP A 100 9.89 -9.04 -1.14
C ASP A 100 9.73 -9.82 0.17
N GLU A 101 10.76 -10.55 0.59
CA GLU A 101 10.77 -11.26 1.88
C GLU A 101 10.63 -10.28 3.07
N ALA A 102 11.30 -9.13 3.02
CA ALA A 102 11.18 -8.10 4.03
C ALA A 102 9.75 -7.54 4.14
N LEU A 103 9.07 -7.33 3.00
CA LEU A 103 7.68 -6.87 2.95
C LEU A 103 6.71 -7.89 3.56
N VAL A 104 7.04 -9.18 3.56
CA VAL A 104 6.27 -10.23 4.25
C VAL A 104 6.65 -10.29 5.73
N LEU A 105 7.94 -10.17 6.07
CA LEU A 105 8.44 -10.31 7.43
C LEU A 105 7.99 -9.15 8.35
N ILE A 106 7.95 -7.91 7.85
CA ILE A 106 7.53 -6.72 8.63
C ILE A 106 6.13 -6.90 9.24
N PRO A 107 5.07 -7.27 8.49
CA PRO A 107 3.75 -7.54 9.08
C PRO A 107 3.76 -8.69 10.10
N GLN A 108 4.56 -9.74 9.87
CA GLN A 108 4.67 -10.88 10.79
C GLN A 108 5.29 -10.43 12.14
N LEU A 109 6.39 -9.70 12.10
CA LEU A 109 7.03 -9.14 13.30
C LEU A 109 6.13 -8.11 13.99
N SER A 110 5.40 -7.28 13.23
CA SER A 110 4.45 -6.32 13.78
C SER A 110 3.31 -7.01 14.54
N LYS A 111 2.79 -8.09 13.98
CA LYS A 111 1.76 -8.92 14.65
C LYS A 111 2.32 -9.58 15.90
N LYS A 112 3.55 -10.12 15.84
CA LYS A 112 4.25 -10.70 17.00
C LYS A 112 4.47 -9.66 18.10
N ARG A 113 4.97 -8.46 17.75
CA ARG A 113 5.15 -7.33 18.67
C ARG A 113 3.85 -6.97 19.39
N ASN A 114 2.74 -6.85 18.66
CA ASN A 114 1.45 -6.49 19.24
C ASN A 114 0.96 -7.56 20.23
N LYS A 115 1.11 -8.86 19.88
CA LYS A 115 0.79 -9.97 20.77
C LYS A 115 1.65 -9.94 22.04
N LEU A 116 2.96 -9.76 21.91
CA LEU A 116 3.88 -9.70 23.05
C LEU A 116 3.61 -8.47 23.92
N ASN A 117 3.23 -7.33 23.31
CA ASN A 117 2.84 -6.14 24.06
C ASN A 117 1.59 -6.35 24.93
N GLU A 118 0.60 -7.09 24.42
CA GLU A 118 -0.57 -7.48 25.21
C GLU A 118 -0.16 -8.42 26.35
N MET A 119 0.69 -9.43 26.05
CA MET A 119 1.11 -10.43 27.05
C MET A 119 1.92 -9.79 28.18
N LYS A 120 2.89 -8.91 27.88
CA LYS A 120 3.71 -8.26 28.92
C LYS A 120 2.92 -7.30 29.81
N SER A 121 1.77 -6.82 29.33
CA SER A 121 0.91 -5.89 30.08
C SER A 121 0.03 -6.62 31.12
N ARG A 122 -0.01 -7.95 31.11
CA ARG A 122 -0.83 -8.71 32.03
C ARG A 122 -0.20 -8.80 33.40
N LEU A 123 -1.06 -8.78 34.44
CA LEU A 123 -0.63 -9.04 35.81
C LEU A 123 -0.48 -10.56 36.02
N PRO A 124 0.43 -11.00 36.89
CA PRO A 124 0.60 -12.44 37.22
C PRO A 124 -0.70 -13.09 37.71
N ARG A 125 -1.56 -12.28 38.35
CA ARG A 125 -2.84 -12.72 38.87
C ARG A 125 -3.84 -11.57 38.87
N THR A 126 -5.01 -11.78 38.27
CA THR A 126 -6.11 -10.78 38.23
C THR A 126 -7.40 -11.41 38.74
N ARG A 127 -8.10 -10.71 39.65
CA ARG A 127 -9.39 -11.16 40.12
C ARG A 127 -10.45 -11.03 39.04
N VAL A 128 -11.12 -12.12 38.70
CA VAL A 128 -12.24 -12.14 37.78
C VAL A 128 -13.54 -11.97 38.56
N ASN A 129 -14.33 -10.95 38.24
CA ASN A 129 -15.67 -10.79 38.76
C ASN A 129 -16.60 -11.76 38.00
N GLY A 130 -16.66 -13.01 38.50
CA GLY A 130 -17.41 -14.09 37.83
C GLY A 130 -18.91 -13.98 38.04
N TYR A 131 -19.67 -14.27 36.99
CA TYR A 131 -21.14 -14.41 37.02
C TYR A 131 -21.63 -15.70 37.70
N ARG A 132 -20.74 -16.51 38.27
CA ARG A 132 -21.07 -17.81 38.90
C ARG A 132 -20.90 -17.73 40.42
N ASN A 133 -21.98 -17.57 41.14
CA ASN A 133 -22.08 -17.59 42.61
C ASN A 133 -21.25 -16.53 43.36
N ALA A 134 -21.91 -15.65 44.08
CA ALA A 134 -21.33 -14.54 44.83
C ALA A 134 -20.30 -14.94 45.92
N ASN A 135 -20.13 -16.24 46.18
CA ASN A 135 -19.23 -16.77 47.22
C ASN A 135 -17.93 -17.39 46.72
N ILE A 136 -17.73 -17.47 45.38
CA ILE A 136 -16.50 -18.01 44.79
C ILE A 136 -15.72 -16.86 44.13
N ILE A 137 -14.47 -16.66 44.55
CA ILE A 137 -13.58 -15.69 43.98
C ILE A 137 -12.68 -16.42 42.98
N ASP A 138 -12.91 -16.17 41.69
CA ASP A 138 -12.07 -16.69 40.63
C ASP A 138 -10.91 -15.74 40.32
N TYR A 139 -9.78 -16.33 39.94
CA TYR A 139 -8.61 -15.59 39.52
C TYR A 139 -8.19 -16.06 38.13
N GLU A 140 -7.92 -15.13 37.22
CA GLU A 140 -7.17 -15.35 36.02
C GLU A 140 -5.66 -15.33 36.37
N ILE A 141 -4.97 -16.40 36.09
CA ILE A 141 -3.54 -16.55 36.38
C ILE A 141 -2.78 -16.58 35.05
N THR A 142 -1.77 -15.72 34.93
CA THR A 142 -0.86 -15.73 33.78
C THR A 142 -0.02 -17.00 33.78
N ASN A 143 -0.14 -17.83 32.73
CA ASN A 143 0.54 -19.12 32.61
C ASN A 143 1.79 -19.03 31.70
N TYR A 144 2.58 -17.99 31.88
CA TYR A 144 3.86 -17.77 31.21
C TYR A 144 4.73 -16.81 32.03
N ASP A 145 6.04 -16.81 31.75
CA ASP A 145 6.98 -15.87 32.35
C ASP A 145 6.89 -14.51 31.68
N ILE A 146 6.42 -13.50 32.43
CA ILE A 146 6.27 -12.13 31.93
C ILE A 146 7.61 -11.50 31.59
N ALA A 147 8.69 -11.78 32.35
CA ALA A 147 10.01 -11.25 32.08
C ALA A 147 10.61 -11.82 30.78
N ALA A 148 10.36 -13.10 30.49
CA ALA A 148 10.73 -13.70 29.21
C ALA A 148 9.97 -13.05 28.03
N VAL A 149 8.67 -12.78 28.19
CA VAL A 149 7.86 -12.07 27.18
C VAL A 149 8.36 -10.65 26.95
N GLU A 150 8.77 -9.93 27.99
CA GLU A 150 9.31 -8.58 27.87
C GLU A 150 10.62 -8.58 27.07
N LYS A 151 11.53 -9.50 27.35
CA LYS A 151 12.78 -9.68 26.59
C LYS A 151 12.51 -10.01 25.12
N ASP A 152 11.53 -10.89 24.84
CA ASP A 152 11.15 -11.22 23.47
C ASP A 152 10.53 -10.01 22.76
N TYR A 153 9.74 -9.20 23.46
CA TYR A 153 9.17 -7.95 22.93
C TYR A 153 10.28 -6.97 22.51
N GLU A 154 11.26 -6.73 23.38
CA GLU A 154 12.38 -5.84 23.08
C GLU A 154 13.17 -6.33 21.86
N SER A 155 13.45 -7.62 21.77
CA SER A 155 14.11 -8.24 20.63
C SER A 155 13.34 -8.03 19.32
N VAL A 156 12.00 -8.19 19.33
CA VAL A 156 11.17 -8.00 18.15
C VAL A 156 11.11 -6.52 17.74
N VAL A 157 11.07 -5.59 18.69
CA VAL A 157 11.11 -4.15 18.41
C VAL A 157 12.43 -3.76 17.74
N GLU A 158 13.56 -4.29 18.25
CA GLU A 158 14.87 -4.05 17.65
C GLU A 158 14.97 -4.61 16.21
N GLN A 159 14.50 -5.85 16.01
CA GLN A 159 14.47 -6.48 14.68
C GLN A 159 13.62 -5.65 13.68
N LEU A 160 12.43 -5.19 14.08
CA LEU A 160 11.57 -4.35 13.25
C LEU A 160 12.25 -3.04 12.88
N SER A 161 12.89 -2.37 13.84
CA SER A 161 13.59 -1.11 13.62
C SER A 161 14.73 -1.27 12.62
N LYS A 162 15.56 -2.30 12.79
CA LYS A 162 16.68 -2.62 11.88
C LYS A 162 16.16 -2.92 10.47
N LEU A 163 15.14 -3.75 10.35
CA LEU A 163 14.57 -4.16 9.07
C LEU A 163 13.95 -2.98 8.33
N GLN A 164 13.17 -2.13 9.01
CA GLN A 164 12.56 -0.95 8.42
C GLN A 164 13.62 0.06 7.95
N THR A 165 14.63 0.34 8.77
CA THR A 165 15.71 1.27 8.42
C THR A 165 16.50 0.78 7.20
N ALA A 166 16.84 -0.51 7.15
CA ALA A 166 17.55 -1.10 6.02
C ALA A 166 16.72 -1.09 4.73
N LEU A 167 15.42 -1.40 4.84
CA LEU A 167 14.48 -1.34 3.72
C LEU A 167 14.32 0.08 3.17
N ASP A 168 14.18 1.09 4.05
CA ASP A 168 14.03 2.49 3.66
C ASP A 168 15.30 2.99 2.95
N LEU A 169 16.48 2.58 3.42
CA LEU A 169 17.75 2.90 2.79
C LEU A 169 17.80 2.34 1.36
N VAL A 170 17.50 1.07 1.17
CA VAL A 170 17.48 0.43 -0.15
C VAL A 170 16.47 1.09 -1.08
N ASN A 171 15.24 1.33 -0.61
CA ASN A 171 14.18 1.96 -1.38
C ASN A 171 14.50 3.42 -1.79
N GLY A 172 15.33 4.10 -1.03
CA GLY A 172 15.74 5.49 -1.27
C GLY A 172 17.01 5.65 -2.09
N THR A 173 17.89 4.63 -2.13
CA THR A 173 19.23 4.77 -2.72
C THR A 173 19.50 3.81 -3.89
N VAL A 174 18.97 2.59 -3.85
CA VAL A 174 19.19 1.62 -4.93
C VAL A 174 18.30 1.96 -6.12
N THR A 175 18.91 2.08 -7.30
CA THR A 175 18.21 2.44 -8.54
C THR A 175 18.07 1.25 -9.46
N PHE A 176 16.99 1.23 -10.23
CA PHE A 176 16.74 0.30 -11.34
C PHE A 176 16.26 1.05 -12.57
N GLU A 177 16.31 0.40 -13.72
CA GLU A 177 15.81 0.97 -14.97
C GLU A 177 14.29 0.82 -15.05
N LEU A 178 13.62 1.94 -15.30
CA LEU A 178 12.20 2.02 -15.56
C LEU A 178 11.99 2.48 -17.00
N ASP A 179 11.36 1.64 -17.82
CA ASP A 179 11.03 1.86 -19.21
C ASP A 179 9.53 1.71 -19.43
N PHE A 180 8.83 2.72 -20.02
CA PHE A 180 7.38 2.68 -20.35
C PHE A 180 6.93 3.79 -21.29
#